data_87b6c71432a9b9ffdaa12ea081a9ff30
#
_entry.id   87b6c71432a9b9ffdaa12ea081a9ff30
#
_cell.length_a   1.000
_cell.length_b   1.000
_cell.length_c   1.000
_cell.angle_alpha   90.00
_cell.angle_beta   90.00
_cell.angle_gamma   90.00
#
_symmetry.space_group_name_H-M   'P 1'
#
loop_
_entity.id
_entity.type
_entity.pdbx_description
1 polymer ?
#
loop_
_entity_poly.entity_id
_entity_poly.type
_entity_poly.pdbx_seq_one_letter_code
_entity_poly.pdbx_strand_id
1 'polypeptide(L)'
;MRDSFLKSSPVSQVTSSSSIPLDEAVIQRLIDLAEDAGRAILSFYEQDAEVREKSDASPLTAADLASHHEIMQGLKALMPSVPVLSEESAPINAVERLAWSTFWLVDPLDGTKEFLQRNGEFTVNIALIDHHMPSLGIVHVPAQKRTYVGRVGDGAFLLGPDRRKTSIRISEEAQDPLRVLGSRSHPTPDLDAYLLDQGAFVMEAVGSSLKFCRVAEGSADLYPRFGPTSEWDTAAGQAVLEAAGVTSLTFRAVRFGTISIPVC
;
A
#
# COMPACT_ATOMS: atom_id res chain seq x y z
N MET A 1 -35.65 -26.69 24.38
CA MET A 1 -35.40 -27.83 23.45
C MET A 1 -34.98 -27.33 22.10
N ARG A 2 -33.82 -27.77 21.79
CA ARG A 2 -33.04 -27.92 20.55
C ARG A 2 -32.09 -26.77 20.20
N ASP A 3 -30.88 -26.95 20.77
CA ASP A 3 -29.61 -26.57 20.17
C ASP A 3 -29.48 -27.16 18.77
N SER A 4 -29.10 -26.31 17.80
CA SER A 4 -28.50 -26.81 16.55
C SER A 4 -27.15 -26.12 16.37
N PHE A 5 -26.13 -26.85 16.73
CA PHE A 5 -24.73 -26.62 16.44
C PHE A 5 -24.51 -26.43 14.93
N LEU A 6 -24.08 -25.23 14.54
CA LEU A 6 -23.39 -25.03 13.29
C LEU A 6 -21.93 -25.43 13.48
N LYS A 7 -21.60 -26.64 13.01
CA LYS A 7 -20.22 -27.11 12.88
C LYS A 7 -19.55 -26.27 11.80
N SER A 8 -18.66 -25.40 12.20
CA SER A 8 -17.70 -24.76 11.29
C SER A 8 -16.75 -25.83 10.76
N SER A 9 -16.82 -26.10 9.47
CA SER A 9 -15.80 -26.89 8.77
C SER A 9 -14.48 -26.14 8.79
N PRO A 10 -13.32 -26.82 8.97
CA PRO A 10 -12.04 -26.14 8.91
C PRO A 10 -11.81 -25.63 7.48
N VAL A 11 -11.60 -24.33 7.33
CA VAL A 11 -11.10 -23.74 6.10
C VAL A 11 -9.70 -24.32 5.86
N SER A 12 -9.59 -25.11 4.81
CA SER A 12 -8.31 -25.63 4.37
C SER A 12 -7.38 -24.46 4.08
N GLN A 13 -6.27 -24.39 4.80
CA GLN A 13 -5.18 -23.46 4.49
C GLN A 13 -4.68 -23.80 3.09
N VAL A 14 -5.04 -22.98 2.12
CA VAL A 14 -4.42 -23.01 0.80
C VAL A 14 -3.05 -22.38 0.98
N THR A 15 -2.03 -23.19 1.16
CA THR A 15 -0.64 -22.77 1.05
C THR A 15 -0.37 -22.51 -0.43
N SER A 16 -0.69 -21.30 -0.90
CA SER A 16 -0.26 -20.84 -2.21
C SER A 16 1.23 -20.53 -2.12
N SER A 17 2.07 -21.49 -2.49
CA SER A 17 3.46 -21.17 -2.77
C SER A 17 3.46 -20.31 -4.04
N SER A 18 3.74 -19.03 -3.92
CA SER A 18 4.02 -18.13 -5.03
C SER A 18 5.02 -18.82 -5.97
N SER A 19 4.71 -18.89 -7.26
CA SER A 19 5.60 -19.49 -8.27
C SER A 19 6.88 -18.67 -8.48
N ILE A 20 6.95 -17.47 -7.92
CA ILE A 20 8.09 -16.55 -7.99
C ILE A 20 8.97 -16.73 -6.75
N PRO A 21 10.27 -17.03 -6.91
CA PRO A 21 11.18 -17.14 -5.78
C PRO A 21 11.44 -15.76 -5.19
N LEU A 22 10.83 -15.46 -4.05
CA LEU A 22 11.01 -14.26 -3.25
C LEU A 22 11.98 -14.55 -2.10
N ASP A 23 13.26 -14.77 -2.42
CA ASP A 23 14.29 -14.93 -1.39
C ASP A 23 14.66 -13.57 -0.75
N GLU A 24 15.46 -13.61 0.31
CA GLU A 24 15.88 -12.40 1.04
C GLU A 24 16.66 -11.43 0.13
N ALA A 25 17.40 -11.94 -0.85
CA ALA A 25 18.15 -11.10 -1.79
C ALA A 25 17.23 -10.32 -2.74
N VAL A 26 16.16 -10.98 -3.21
CA VAL A 26 15.12 -10.33 -4.02
C VAL A 26 14.39 -9.28 -3.20
N ILE A 27 14.00 -9.60 -1.97
CA ILE A 27 13.33 -8.64 -1.07
C ILE A 27 14.24 -7.43 -0.82
N GLN A 28 15.54 -7.64 -0.57
CA GLN A 28 16.46 -6.53 -0.36
C GLN A 28 16.58 -5.63 -1.60
N ARG A 29 16.65 -6.20 -2.81
CA ARG A 29 16.68 -5.43 -4.06
C ARG A 29 15.40 -4.63 -4.28
N LEU A 30 14.25 -5.15 -3.91
CA LEU A 30 12.97 -4.42 -3.99
C LEU A 30 12.91 -3.29 -2.98
N ILE A 31 13.46 -3.46 -1.78
CA ILE A 31 13.60 -2.39 -0.79
C ILE A 31 14.51 -1.29 -1.35
N ASP A 32 15.69 -1.66 -1.85
CA ASP A 32 16.64 -0.72 -2.41
C ASP A 32 16.01 0.06 -3.58
N LEU A 33 15.24 -0.62 -4.43
CA LEU A 33 14.50 -0.02 -5.55
C LEU A 33 13.45 1.01 -5.06
N ALA A 34 12.67 0.67 -4.04
CA ALA A 34 11.70 1.61 -3.46
C ALA A 34 12.38 2.83 -2.82
N GLU A 35 13.55 2.63 -2.18
CA GLU A 35 14.36 3.72 -1.64
C GLU A 35 14.98 4.58 -2.74
N ASP A 36 15.43 3.99 -3.88
CA ASP A 36 15.96 4.73 -5.04
C ASP A 36 14.87 5.60 -5.66
N ALA A 37 13.68 5.06 -5.87
CA ALA A 37 12.52 5.80 -6.31
C ALA A 37 12.16 6.93 -5.35
N GLY A 38 12.19 6.66 -4.03
CA GLY A 38 12.00 7.68 -3.01
C GLY A 38 13.03 8.80 -3.05
N ARG A 39 14.31 8.49 -3.33
CA ARG A 39 15.37 9.51 -3.52
C ARG A 39 15.12 10.36 -4.78
N ALA A 40 14.64 9.73 -5.87
CA ALA A 40 14.25 10.46 -7.06
C ALA A 40 13.14 11.49 -6.75
N ILE A 41 12.10 11.08 -6.01
CA ILE A 41 11.03 11.99 -5.56
C ILE A 41 11.59 13.13 -4.72
N LEU A 42 12.45 12.83 -3.72
CA LEU A 42 12.99 13.83 -2.80
C LEU A 42 13.84 14.89 -3.51
N SER A 43 14.48 14.57 -4.63
CA SER A 43 15.23 15.55 -5.42
C SER A 43 14.36 16.70 -5.94
N PHE A 44 13.05 16.45 -6.16
CA PHE A 44 12.07 17.47 -6.54
C PHE A 44 11.36 18.07 -5.33
N TYR A 45 11.22 17.30 -4.26
CA TYR A 45 10.55 17.73 -3.03
C TYR A 45 11.33 18.83 -2.31
N GLU A 46 12.66 18.80 -2.36
CA GLU A 46 13.54 19.73 -1.67
C GLU A 46 13.81 21.04 -2.48
N GLN A 47 13.42 21.09 -3.76
CA GLN A 47 13.63 22.27 -4.60
C GLN A 47 12.79 23.47 -4.14
N ASP A 48 13.39 24.67 -4.14
CA ASP A 48 12.70 25.90 -3.81
C ASP A 48 11.66 26.30 -4.86
N ALA A 49 10.65 27.09 -4.43
CA ALA A 49 9.55 27.53 -5.27
C ALA A 49 9.99 28.31 -6.52
N GLU A 50 11.11 29.04 -6.45
CA GLU A 50 11.65 29.85 -7.56
C GLU A 50 12.18 29.02 -8.74
N VAL A 51 12.60 27.77 -8.47
CA VAL A 51 13.07 26.84 -9.52
C VAL A 51 11.89 26.20 -10.27
N ARG A 52 10.70 26.21 -9.68
CA ARG A 52 9.49 25.56 -10.21
C ARG A 52 8.88 26.25 -11.44
N GLU A 53 9.13 27.55 -11.65
CA GLU A 53 8.54 28.30 -12.77
C GLU A 53 9.21 28.06 -14.13
N LYS A 54 10.34 27.32 -14.18
CA LYS A 54 11.14 27.18 -15.39
C LYS A 54 11.02 25.82 -16.10
N SER A 55 10.24 24.87 -15.59
CA SER A 55 10.08 23.56 -16.20
C SER A 55 8.70 23.42 -16.86
N ASP A 56 8.63 22.80 -18.04
CA ASP A 56 7.39 22.53 -18.79
C ASP A 56 6.46 21.53 -18.06
N ALA A 57 6.97 20.78 -17.08
CA ALA A 57 6.22 19.87 -16.24
C ALA A 57 6.16 20.38 -14.79
N SER A 58 5.03 20.18 -14.11
CA SER A 58 4.96 20.50 -12.67
C SER A 58 5.98 19.65 -11.89
N PRO A 59 6.55 20.15 -10.78
CA PRO A 59 7.47 19.38 -9.95
C PRO A 59 6.88 18.05 -9.46
N LEU A 60 5.59 18.01 -9.23
CA LEU A 60 4.85 16.79 -8.88
C LEU A 60 4.93 15.77 -10.02
N THR A 61 4.55 16.16 -11.24
CA THR A 61 4.58 15.25 -12.40
C THR A 61 6.01 14.77 -12.69
N ALA A 62 7.02 15.65 -12.53
CA ALA A 62 8.41 15.27 -12.71
C ALA A 62 8.91 14.28 -11.65
N ALA A 63 8.50 14.45 -10.38
CA ALA A 63 8.81 13.54 -9.29
C ALA A 63 8.19 12.15 -9.50
N ASP A 64 6.93 12.13 -9.90
CA ASP A 64 6.17 10.91 -10.15
C ASP A 64 6.77 10.10 -11.31
N LEU A 65 7.02 10.75 -12.46
CA LEU A 65 7.66 10.13 -13.60
C LEU A 65 9.10 9.65 -13.30
N ALA A 66 9.88 10.37 -12.50
CA ALA A 66 11.21 9.95 -12.10
C ALA A 66 11.15 8.67 -11.26
N SER A 67 10.27 8.63 -10.26
CA SER A 67 10.00 7.45 -9.45
C SER A 67 9.53 6.27 -10.32
N HIS A 68 8.57 6.52 -11.22
CA HIS A 68 8.07 5.52 -12.16
C HIS A 68 9.19 4.89 -12.99
N HIS A 69 10.06 5.70 -13.58
CA HIS A 69 11.17 5.21 -14.40
C HIS A 69 12.13 4.32 -13.63
N GLU A 70 12.51 4.72 -12.41
CA GLU A 70 13.37 3.91 -11.53
C GLU A 70 12.74 2.56 -11.24
N ILE A 71 11.46 2.55 -10.84
CA ILE A 71 10.76 1.31 -10.50
C ILE A 71 10.62 0.40 -11.71
N MET A 72 10.22 0.94 -12.87
CA MET A 72 10.04 0.16 -14.09
C MET A 72 11.34 -0.49 -14.57
N GLN A 73 12.45 0.24 -14.52
CA GLN A 73 13.77 -0.30 -14.88
C GLN A 73 14.22 -1.39 -13.91
N GLY A 74 14.08 -1.15 -12.61
CA GLY A 74 14.48 -2.09 -11.56
C GLY A 74 13.67 -3.38 -11.62
N LEU A 75 12.34 -3.31 -11.70
CA LEU A 75 11.48 -4.48 -11.80
C LEU A 75 11.72 -5.29 -13.06
N LYS A 76 11.93 -4.62 -14.22
CA LYS A 76 12.26 -5.28 -15.47
C LYS A 76 13.62 -5.99 -15.42
N ALA A 77 14.61 -5.40 -14.75
CA ALA A 77 15.92 -6.03 -14.56
C ALA A 77 15.85 -7.22 -13.58
N LEU A 78 15.04 -7.11 -12.51
CA LEU A 78 14.90 -8.12 -11.49
C LEU A 78 14.07 -9.33 -11.96
N MET A 79 12.94 -9.06 -12.62
CA MET A 79 11.98 -10.08 -13.06
C MET A 79 11.38 -9.74 -14.43
N PRO A 80 12.14 -9.91 -15.52
CA PRO A 80 11.75 -9.46 -16.87
C PRO A 80 10.49 -10.14 -17.43
N SER A 81 10.11 -11.29 -16.90
CA SER A 81 8.91 -12.04 -17.32
C SER A 81 7.63 -11.65 -16.57
N VAL A 82 7.72 -10.84 -15.50
CA VAL A 82 6.56 -10.41 -14.71
C VAL A 82 6.09 -9.06 -15.22
N PRO A 83 4.84 -8.95 -15.72
CA PRO A 83 4.27 -7.69 -16.17
C PRO A 83 4.22 -6.65 -15.04
N VAL A 84 4.24 -5.38 -15.41
CA VAL A 84 4.10 -4.27 -14.45
C VAL A 84 2.90 -3.41 -14.85
N LEU A 85 1.99 -3.21 -13.92
CA LEU A 85 0.93 -2.21 -13.98
C LEU A 85 1.29 -1.07 -13.03
N SER A 86 1.55 0.09 -13.57
CA SER A 86 1.82 1.31 -12.80
C SER A 86 0.77 2.36 -13.10
N GLU A 87 0.46 3.21 -12.13
CA GLU A 87 -0.43 4.36 -12.32
C GLU A 87 -0.01 5.22 -13.51
N GLU A 88 1.29 5.46 -13.67
CA GLU A 88 1.89 6.30 -14.72
C GLU A 88 2.10 5.56 -16.05
N SER A 89 1.69 4.30 -16.15
CA SER A 89 1.79 3.54 -17.40
C SER A 89 0.72 3.97 -18.41
N ALA A 90 1.03 3.81 -19.70
CA ALA A 90 0.00 3.90 -20.73
C ALA A 90 -1.15 2.90 -20.45
N PRO A 91 -2.39 3.23 -20.82
CA PRO A 91 -3.52 2.34 -20.61
C PRO A 91 -3.28 0.95 -21.20
N ILE A 92 -3.39 -0.07 -20.38
CA ILE A 92 -3.27 -1.47 -20.78
C ILE A 92 -4.67 -2.00 -21.12
N ASN A 93 -4.75 -2.78 -22.22
CA ASN A 93 -6.01 -3.39 -22.62
C ASN A 93 -6.53 -4.32 -21.50
N ALA A 94 -7.83 -4.20 -21.17
CA ALA A 94 -8.45 -4.97 -20.12
C ALA A 94 -8.34 -6.50 -20.32
N VAL A 95 -8.42 -6.98 -21.57
CA VAL A 95 -8.26 -8.41 -21.90
C VAL A 95 -6.83 -8.89 -21.60
N GLU A 96 -5.83 -8.09 -21.94
CA GLU A 96 -4.42 -8.39 -21.63
C GLU A 96 -4.19 -8.44 -20.12
N ARG A 97 -4.65 -7.41 -19.40
CA ARG A 97 -4.52 -7.32 -17.95
C ARG A 97 -5.19 -8.50 -17.23
N LEU A 98 -6.38 -8.90 -17.67
CA LEU A 98 -7.13 -10.04 -17.10
C LEU A 98 -6.43 -11.39 -17.30
N ALA A 99 -5.57 -11.50 -18.29
CA ALA A 99 -4.82 -12.71 -18.56
C ALA A 99 -3.60 -12.87 -17.61
N TRP A 100 -3.21 -11.83 -16.88
CA TRP A 100 -2.09 -11.89 -15.94
C TRP A 100 -2.51 -12.55 -14.63
N SER A 101 -1.96 -13.71 -14.33
CA SER A 101 -2.12 -14.35 -13.03
C SER A 101 -1.18 -13.75 -11.98
N THR A 102 -0.02 -13.25 -12.44
CA THR A 102 1.01 -12.67 -11.59
C THR A 102 1.56 -11.40 -12.25
N PHE A 103 1.61 -10.29 -11.51
CA PHE A 103 2.10 -9.01 -12.01
C PHE A 103 2.51 -8.08 -10.85
N TRP A 104 3.35 -7.10 -11.16
CA TRP A 104 3.66 -5.99 -10.27
C TRP A 104 2.59 -4.90 -10.38
N LEU A 105 2.13 -4.41 -9.25
CA LEU A 105 1.19 -3.29 -9.15
C LEU A 105 1.89 -2.16 -8.40
N VAL A 106 1.99 -1.00 -9.04
CA VAL A 106 2.87 0.10 -8.61
C VAL A 106 2.11 1.42 -8.57
N ASP A 107 2.27 2.12 -7.46
CA ASP A 107 2.01 3.55 -7.36
C ASP A 107 3.34 4.26 -7.06
N PRO A 108 3.89 4.99 -8.02
CA PRO A 108 5.20 5.61 -7.86
C PRO A 108 5.22 6.74 -6.85
N LEU A 109 4.09 7.45 -6.66
CA LEU A 109 3.94 8.55 -5.71
C LEU A 109 2.49 8.67 -5.22
N ASP A 110 2.11 7.85 -4.22
CA ASP A 110 0.82 8.00 -3.53
C ASP A 110 0.86 9.18 -2.54
N GLY A 111 -0.18 9.99 -2.55
CA GLY A 111 -0.29 11.16 -1.70
C GLY A 111 0.25 12.42 -2.37
N THR A 112 -0.21 12.72 -3.58
CA THR A 112 0.17 13.93 -4.33
C THR A 112 -0.12 15.22 -3.58
N LYS A 113 -1.21 15.28 -2.80
CA LYS A 113 -1.54 16.42 -1.94
C LYS A 113 -0.54 16.55 -0.78
N GLU A 114 -0.15 15.46 -0.19
CA GLU A 114 0.86 15.38 0.88
C GLU A 114 2.23 15.83 0.39
N PHE A 115 2.59 15.45 -0.84
CA PHE A 115 3.80 15.94 -1.51
C PHE A 115 3.75 17.48 -1.70
N LEU A 116 2.65 18.01 -2.23
CA LEU A 116 2.49 19.46 -2.44
C LEU A 116 2.46 20.26 -1.14
N GLN A 117 1.83 19.72 -0.10
CA GLN A 117 1.75 20.33 1.23
C GLN A 117 3.04 20.17 2.05
N ARG A 118 4.01 19.42 1.57
CA ARG A 118 5.30 19.16 2.24
C ARG A 118 5.16 18.58 3.66
N ASN A 119 4.13 17.77 3.92
CA ASN A 119 3.93 17.14 5.23
C ASN A 119 4.69 15.81 5.42
N GLY A 120 5.31 15.28 4.36
CA GLY A 120 6.15 14.08 4.42
C GLY A 120 5.39 12.76 4.54
N GLU A 121 4.07 12.74 4.24
CA GLU A 121 3.22 11.55 4.35
C GLU A 121 2.92 10.89 2.99
N PHE A 122 3.70 11.18 1.96
CA PHE A 122 3.61 10.50 0.66
C PHE A 122 4.43 9.22 0.64
N THR A 123 4.04 8.28 -0.21
CA THR A 123 4.63 6.92 -0.24
C THR A 123 4.94 6.46 -1.67
N VAL A 124 5.86 5.51 -1.78
CA VAL A 124 6.09 4.66 -2.95
C VAL A 124 5.51 3.29 -2.64
N ASN A 125 4.65 2.77 -3.50
CA ASN A 125 3.97 1.50 -3.30
C ASN A 125 4.35 0.51 -4.39
N ILE A 126 4.88 -0.65 -3.99
CA ILE A 126 5.20 -1.76 -4.90
C ILE A 126 4.56 -3.03 -4.34
N ALA A 127 3.65 -3.63 -5.08
CA ALA A 127 3.02 -4.90 -4.70
C ALA A 127 3.25 -5.97 -5.76
N LEU A 128 3.45 -7.20 -5.32
CA LEU A 128 3.35 -8.38 -6.17
C LEU A 128 1.95 -8.96 -6.00
N ILE A 129 1.23 -9.01 -7.10
CA ILE A 129 -0.06 -9.68 -7.17
C ILE A 129 0.17 -11.09 -7.70
N ASP A 130 -0.35 -12.09 -7.00
CA ASP A 130 -0.30 -13.48 -7.39
C ASP A 130 -1.69 -14.09 -7.25
N HIS A 131 -2.23 -14.65 -8.35
CA HIS A 131 -3.59 -15.17 -8.41
C HIS A 131 -4.64 -14.18 -7.89
N HIS A 132 -4.53 -12.93 -8.32
CA HIS A 132 -5.42 -11.81 -7.97
C HIS A 132 -5.36 -11.34 -6.51
N MET A 133 -4.40 -11.83 -5.72
CA MET A 133 -4.19 -11.43 -4.33
C MET A 133 -2.81 -10.80 -4.14
N PRO A 134 -2.68 -9.73 -3.35
CA PRO A 134 -1.37 -9.22 -2.98
C PRO A 134 -0.61 -10.25 -2.14
N SER A 135 0.56 -10.68 -2.60
CA SER A 135 1.42 -11.67 -1.91
C SER A 135 2.63 -11.02 -1.23
N LEU A 136 3.09 -9.90 -1.78
CA LEU A 136 4.16 -9.08 -1.24
C LEU A 136 3.78 -7.61 -1.38
N GLY A 137 4.07 -6.82 -0.36
CA GLY A 137 3.91 -5.36 -0.38
C GLY A 137 5.13 -4.65 0.18
N ILE A 138 5.55 -3.60 -0.50
CA ILE A 138 6.56 -2.65 -0.03
C ILE A 138 5.94 -1.27 -0.08
N VAL A 139 5.92 -0.60 1.06
CA VAL A 139 5.48 0.78 1.22
C VAL A 139 6.66 1.57 1.78
N HIS A 140 7.27 2.41 0.93
CA HIS A 140 8.36 3.29 1.36
C HIS A 140 7.84 4.70 1.60
N VAL A 141 8.24 5.31 2.71
CA VAL A 141 7.92 6.69 3.11
C VAL A 141 9.19 7.54 2.97
N PRO A 142 9.44 8.19 1.81
CA PRO A 142 10.73 8.78 1.50
C PRO A 142 11.17 9.83 2.51
N ALA A 143 10.29 10.76 2.88
CA ALA A 143 10.59 11.85 3.80
C ALA A 143 10.92 11.36 5.22
N GLN A 144 10.44 10.18 5.61
CA GLN A 144 10.67 9.58 6.93
C GLN A 144 11.77 8.52 6.91
N LYS A 145 12.27 8.15 5.73
CA LYS A 145 13.26 7.05 5.53
C LYS A 145 12.81 5.76 6.21
N ARG A 146 11.52 5.42 6.05
CA ARG A 146 10.91 4.21 6.61
C ARG A 146 10.40 3.35 5.48
N THR A 147 10.68 2.05 5.54
CA THR A 147 10.19 1.08 4.54
C THR A 147 9.47 -0.05 5.26
N TYR A 148 8.18 -0.20 4.95
CA TYR A 148 7.36 -1.29 5.44
C TYR A 148 7.35 -2.40 4.40
N VAL A 149 7.57 -3.63 4.84
CA VAL A 149 7.57 -4.81 3.99
C VAL A 149 6.68 -5.86 4.62
N GLY A 150 5.76 -6.40 3.82
CA GLY A 150 4.91 -7.50 4.23
C GLY A 150 4.90 -8.59 3.18
N ARG A 151 5.19 -9.83 3.58
CA ARG A 151 5.03 -11.02 2.77
C ARG A 151 3.97 -11.89 3.42
N VAL A 152 2.88 -12.07 2.71
CA VAL A 152 1.72 -12.83 3.24
C VAL A 152 2.14 -14.26 3.53
N GLY A 153 1.90 -14.70 4.76
CA GLY A 153 2.33 -16.01 5.27
C GLY A 153 3.70 -16.03 5.97
N ASP A 154 4.57 -15.02 5.75
CA ASP A 154 5.91 -14.98 6.36
C ASP A 154 6.03 -13.88 7.44
N GLY A 155 5.16 -12.87 7.41
CA GLY A 155 5.14 -11.77 8.36
C GLY A 155 5.54 -10.43 7.76
N ALA A 156 5.52 -9.39 8.61
CA ALA A 156 5.80 -8.01 8.24
C ALA A 156 6.91 -7.40 9.09
N PHE A 157 7.64 -6.45 8.51
CA PHE A 157 8.65 -5.67 9.24
C PHE A 157 8.74 -4.24 8.74
N LEU A 158 9.25 -3.39 9.61
CA LEU A 158 9.66 -2.02 9.33
C LEU A 158 11.20 -1.94 9.28
N LEU A 159 11.72 -1.36 8.22
CA LEU A 159 13.09 -0.89 8.14
C LEU A 159 13.11 0.60 8.46
N GLY A 160 13.73 0.96 9.58
CA GLY A 160 13.83 2.34 10.06
C GLY A 160 14.95 3.14 9.37
N PRO A 161 15.08 4.45 9.71
CA PRO A 161 16.13 5.33 9.17
C PRO A 161 17.55 4.84 9.48
N ASP A 162 17.73 4.11 10.57
CA ASP A 162 18.98 3.48 11.00
C ASP A 162 19.24 2.11 10.35
N ARG A 163 18.44 1.73 9.35
CA ARG A 163 18.43 0.43 8.67
C ARG A 163 18.13 -0.75 9.61
N ARG A 164 17.60 -0.49 10.80
CA ARG A 164 17.19 -1.54 11.73
C ARG A 164 15.88 -2.17 11.27
N LYS A 165 15.90 -3.49 11.08
CA LYS A 165 14.73 -4.30 10.78
C LYS A 165 14.00 -4.63 12.09
N THR A 166 12.73 -4.22 12.18
CA THR A 166 11.88 -4.48 13.34
C THR A 166 10.62 -5.20 12.87
N SER A 167 10.35 -6.39 13.39
CA SER A 167 9.08 -7.09 13.12
C SER A 167 7.91 -6.24 13.61
N ILE A 168 6.87 -6.14 12.80
CA ILE A 168 5.64 -5.42 13.13
C ILE A 168 4.46 -6.38 13.09
N ARG A 169 3.47 -6.07 13.92
CA ARG A 169 2.17 -6.73 13.93
C ARG A 169 1.10 -5.79 14.43
N ILE A 170 -0.14 -6.06 14.04
CA ILE A 170 -1.30 -5.33 14.52
C ILE A 170 -1.41 -5.40 16.05
N SER A 171 -2.14 -4.45 16.63
CA SER A 171 -2.52 -4.51 18.05
C SER A 171 -3.40 -5.73 18.29
N GLU A 172 -3.10 -6.52 19.32
CA GLU A 172 -3.93 -7.69 19.69
C GLU A 172 -5.28 -7.26 20.27
N GLU A 173 -5.31 -6.11 20.92
CA GLU A 173 -6.51 -5.50 21.47
C GLU A 173 -6.62 -4.05 21.01
N ALA A 174 -7.82 -3.67 20.57
CA ALA A 174 -8.12 -2.27 20.25
C ALA A 174 -8.06 -1.41 21.51
N GLN A 175 -7.58 -0.18 21.38
CA GLN A 175 -7.52 0.76 22.49
C GLN A 175 -8.92 1.34 22.81
N ASP A 176 -9.11 1.81 24.03
CA ASP A 176 -10.27 2.59 24.42
C ASP A 176 -9.77 3.96 24.95
N PRO A 177 -10.04 5.05 24.22
CA PRO A 177 -10.76 5.18 22.94
C PRO A 177 -10.00 4.57 21.74
N LEU A 178 -10.75 4.13 20.70
CA LEU A 178 -10.20 3.61 19.44
C LEU A 178 -9.29 4.65 18.76
N ARG A 179 -8.14 4.21 18.26
CA ARG A 179 -7.24 5.04 17.43
C ARG A 179 -7.63 4.87 15.95
N VAL A 180 -8.36 5.83 15.42
CA VAL A 180 -8.91 5.80 14.07
C VAL A 180 -8.09 6.67 13.14
N LEU A 181 -7.70 6.12 11.98
CA LEU A 181 -7.06 6.90 10.92
C LEU A 181 -8.09 7.40 9.92
N GLY A 182 -8.10 8.70 9.70
CA GLY A 182 -8.89 9.35 8.67
C GLY A 182 -8.03 9.84 7.51
N SER A 183 -8.63 9.95 6.31
CA SER A 183 -7.97 10.65 5.21
C SER A 183 -7.93 12.14 5.50
N ARG A 184 -6.74 12.75 5.50
CA ARG A 184 -6.59 14.21 5.64
C ARG A 184 -7.32 14.96 4.51
N SER A 185 -7.32 14.39 3.34
CA SER A 185 -7.72 15.07 2.10
C SER A 185 -9.11 14.69 1.59
N HIS A 186 -9.75 13.65 2.16
CA HIS A 186 -11.01 13.09 1.65
C HIS A 186 -11.97 12.70 2.78
N PRO A 187 -12.48 13.66 3.59
CA PRO A 187 -13.56 13.39 4.53
C PRO A 187 -14.84 13.03 3.75
N THR A 188 -15.63 12.08 4.28
CA THR A 188 -16.90 11.68 3.69
C THR A 188 -18.00 11.59 4.76
N PRO A 189 -19.26 11.95 4.48
CA PRO A 189 -20.36 11.80 5.42
C PRO A 189 -20.58 10.34 5.89
N ASP A 190 -20.27 9.36 5.01
CA ASP A 190 -20.39 7.95 5.34
C ASP A 190 -19.39 7.52 6.42
N LEU A 191 -18.22 8.18 6.49
CA LEU A 191 -17.24 7.96 7.54
C LEU A 191 -17.80 8.37 8.90
N ASP A 192 -18.38 9.55 8.97
CA ASP A 192 -18.97 10.07 10.22
C ASP A 192 -20.09 9.16 10.71
N ALA A 193 -20.98 8.74 9.81
CA ALA A 193 -22.05 7.80 10.13
C ALA A 193 -21.52 6.46 10.65
N TYR A 194 -20.48 5.90 10.01
CA TYR A 194 -19.86 4.65 10.46
C TYR A 194 -19.23 4.77 11.84
N LEU A 195 -18.55 5.89 12.12
CA LEU A 195 -17.85 6.09 13.39
C LEU A 195 -18.79 6.30 14.57
N LEU A 196 -20.02 6.78 14.35
CA LEU A 196 -21.02 6.91 15.42
C LEU A 196 -21.34 5.58 16.11
N ASP A 197 -21.23 4.46 15.39
CA ASP A 197 -21.52 3.12 15.91
C ASP A 197 -20.28 2.45 16.56
N GLN A 198 -19.08 3.06 16.47
CA GLN A 198 -17.84 2.45 16.97
C GLN A 198 -17.53 2.75 18.44
N GLY A 199 -18.31 3.61 19.10
CA GLY A 199 -18.05 4.06 20.47
C GLY A 199 -17.08 5.25 20.53
N ALA A 200 -16.29 5.34 21.62
CA ALA A 200 -15.33 6.43 21.78
C ALA A 200 -14.12 6.24 20.89
N PHE A 201 -13.69 7.27 20.17
CA PHE A 201 -12.51 7.23 19.31
C PHE A 201 -11.73 8.54 19.33
N VAL A 202 -10.45 8.44 18.99
CA VAL A 202 -9.58 9.57 18.67
C VAL A 202 -9.18 9.42 17.19
N MET A 203 -9.42 10.47 16.40
CA MET A 203 -9.07 10.47 14.98
C MET A 203 -7.74 11.17 14.72
N GLU A 204 -6.84 10.49 14.01
CA GLU A 204 -5.62 11.04 13.46
C GLU A 204 -5.75 11.13 11.93
N ALA A 205 -5.45 12.30 11.36
CA ALA A 205 -5.44 12.49 9.91
C ALA A 205 -4.06 12.17 9.36
N VAL A 206 -3.98 11.11 8.54
CA VAL A 206 -2.74 10.62 7.90
C VAL A 206 -2.94 10.55 6.40
N GLY A 207 -1.87 10.86 5.61
CA GLY A 207 -1.88 10.78 4.15
C GLY A 207 -1.58 9.39 3.61
N SER A 208 -1.76 9.20 2.31
CA SER A 208 -1.33 8.05 1.48
C SER A 208 -1.63 6.65 2.04
N SER A 209 -0.97 5.63 1.50
CA SER A 209 -0.97 4.25 1.99
C SER A 209 -0.27 4.07 3.36
N LEU A 210 0.38 5.09 3.89
CA LEU A 210 0.95 5.10 5.24
C LEU A 210 -0.08 4.70 6.30
N LYS A 211 -1.37 4.96 6.07
CA LYS A 211 -2.46 4.54 6.96
C LYS A 211 -2.51 3.02 7.19
N PHE A 212 -2.32 2.22 6.13
CA PHE A 212 -2.22 0.75 6.27
C PHE A 212 -1.04 0.35 7.15
N CYS A 213 0.09 1.01 6.96
CA CYS A 213 1.31 0.75 7.72
C CYS A 213 1.16 1.08 9.20
N ARG A 214 0.44 2.17 9.52
CA ARG A 214 0.15 2.55 10.91
C ARG A 214 -0.72 1.53 11.63
N VAL A 215 -1.69 0.94 10.95
CA VAL A 215 -2.46 -0.18 11.52
C VAL A 215 -1.59 -1.42 11.64
N ALA A 216 -0.78 -1.73 10.61
CA ALA A 216 0.09 -2.90 10.59
C ALA A 216 1.15 -2.90 11.71
N GLU A 217 1.67 -1.73 12.08
CA GLU A 217 2.63 -1.59 13.21
C GLU A 217 1.95 -1.47 14.59
N GLY A 218 0.60 -1.54 14.66
CA GLY A 218 -0.15 -1.44 15.91
C GLY A 218 -0.24 -0.04 16.49
N SER A 219 0.11 1.01 15.73
CA SER A 219 -0.01 2.40 16.17
C SER A 219 -1.41 2.99 15.96
N ALA A 220 -2.27 2.31 15.21
CA ALA A 220 -3.69 2.61 15.05
C ALA A 220 -4.52 1.31 15.05
N ASP A 221 -5.82 1.42 15.32
CA ASP A 221 -6.72 0.29 15.45
C ASP A 221 -7.67 0.14 14.25
N LEU A 222 -7.99 1.24 13.58
CA LEU A 222 -8.99 1.27 12.53
C LEU A 222 -8.65 2.27 11.43
N TYR A 223 -8.79 1.86 10.17
CA TYR A 223 -8.72 2.72 9.01
C TYR A 223 -9.95 2.49 8.08
N PRO A 224 -11.05 3.22 8.30
CA PRO A 224 -12.21 3.17 7.42
C PRO A 224 -11.99 4.04 6.17
N ARG A 225 -12.34 3.53 4.99
CA ARG A 225 -12.30 4.26 3.73
C ARG A 225 -13.57 4.05 2.94
N PHE A 226 -14.31 5.13 2.69
CA PHE A 226 -15.57 5.14 1.91
C PHE A 226 -15.43 5.86 0.57
N GLY A 227 -14.40 6.67 0.39
CA GLY A 227 -14.11 7.34 -0.88
C GLY A 227 -13.47 6.39 -1.91
N PRO A 228 -13.53 6.79 -3.21
CA PRO A 228 -12.89 6.03 -4.28
C PRO A 228 -11.38 5.89 -4.04
N THR A 229 -10.83 4.77 -4.52
CA THR A 229 -9.41 4.44 -4.43
C THR A 229 -9.04 3.53 -5.59
N SER A 230 -7.82 3.62 -6.05
CA SER A 230 -7.28 2.73 -7.06
C SER A 230 -6.64 1.50 -6.43
N GLU A 231 -6.45 0.44 -7.21
CA GLU A 231 -5.84 -0.80 -6.71
C GLU A 231 -4.38 -0.57 -6.29
N TRP A 232 -3.64 0.28 -7.01
CA TRP A 232 -2.25 0.61 -6.70
C TRP A 232 -2.10 1.42 -5.41
N ASP A 233 -3.11 2.20 -4.98
CA ASP A 233 -3.12 2.90 -3.68
C ASP A 233 -3.17 1.90 -2.49
N THR A 234 -3.70 0.69 -2.72
CA THR A 234 -4.10 -0.21 -1.62
C THR A 234 -3.30 -1.51 -1.55
N ALA A 235 -2.91 -2.09 -2.69
CA ALA A 235 -2.39 -3.46 -2.73
C ALA A 235 -1.12 -3.67 -1.89
N ALA A 236 -0.16 -2.74 -1.94
CA ALA A 236 1.06 -2.86 -1.14
C ALA A 236 0.75 -2.76 0.36
N GLY A 237 -0.08 -1.79 0.76
CA GLY A 237 -0.54 -1.62 2.13
C GLY A 237 -1.35 -2.81 2.63
N GLN A 238 -2.18 -3.42 1.79
CA GLN A 238 -2.94 -4.64 2.10
C GLN A 238 -1.99 -5.80 2.41
N ALA A 239 -1.00 -6.07 1.55
CA ALA A 239 -0.04 -7.15 1.80
C ALA A 239 0.73 -6.95 3.11
N VAL A 240 1.14 -5.71 3.42
CA VAL A 240 1.80 -5.38 4.70
C VAL A 240 0.86 -5.66 5.87
N LEU A 241 -0.41 -5.27 5.76
CA LEU A 241 -1.39 -5.42 6.82
C LEU A 241 -1.77 -6.89 7.06
N GLU A 242 -1.99 -7.68 5.99
CA GLU A 242 -2.25 -9.12 6.09
C GLU A 242 -1.04 -9.87 6.67
N ALA A 243 0.17 -9.52 6.23
CA ALA A 243 1.40 -10.09 6.77
C ALA A 243 1.62 -9.72 8.26
N ALA A 244 1.09 -8.58 8.71
CA ALA A 244 1.13 -8.17 10.12
C ALA A 244 0.07 -8.83 11.00
N GLY A 245 -0.80 -9.69 10.43
CA GLY A 245 -1.76 -10.51 11.18
C GLY A 245 -3.22 -10.13 11.03
N VAL A 246 -3.58 -9.21 10.13
CA VAL A 246 -4.99 -8.95 9.81
C VAL A 246 -5.57 -10.14 9.05
N THR A 247 -6.65 -10.72 9.60
CA THR A 247 -7.32 -11.90 9.02
C THR A 247 -8.57 -11.58 8.23
N SER A 248 -9.07 -10.34 8.31
CA SER A 248 -10.25 -9.90 7.59
C SER A 248 -10.14 -8.43 7.23
N LEU A 249 -10.10 -8.16 5.94
CA LEU A 249 -10.21 -6.83 5.37
C LEU A 249 -11.57 -6.75 4.68
N THR A 250 -12.44 -5.84 5.11
CA THR A 250 -13.69 -5.59 4.40
C THR A 250 -13.48 -4.44 3.42
N PHE A 251 -13.17 -4.77 2.17
CA PHE A 251 -13.18 -3.78 1.09
C PHE A 251 -14.55 -3.76 0.43
N ARG A 252 -15.24 -2.64 0.47
CA ARG A 252 -16.38 -2.41 -0.40
C ARG A 252 -15.84 -1.77 -1.69
N ALA A 253 -15.54 -2.60 -2.70
CA ALA A 253 -15.07 -2.12 -3.99
C ALA A 253 -16.15 -1.22 -4.63
N VAL A 254 -15.85 0.07 -4.74
CA VAL A 254 -16.59 0.95 -5.64
C VAL A 254 -15.95 0.80 -7.01
N ARG A 255 -16.73 0.31 -7.98
CA ARG A 255 -16.32 0.15 -9.38
C ARG A 255 -15.86 1.50 -9.93
N PHE A 256 -14.59 1.59 -10.25
CA PHE A 256 -14.13 2.46 -11.33
C PHE A 256 -13.59 1.57 -12.45
N GLY A 257 -14.24 1.68 -13.60
CA GLY A 257 -14.01 1.04 -14.89
C GLY A 257 -12.68 0.36 -15.12
N THR A 258 -12.38 -0.72 -14.45
CA THR A 258 -11.58 -1.86 -14.85
C THR A 258 -11.35 -2.76 -13.63
N ILE A 259 -12.02 -3.90 -13.63
CA ILE A 259 -11.72 -5.13 -12.91
C ILE A 259 -11.57 -4.99 -11.39
N SER A 260 -12.67 -5.22 -10.68
CA SER A 260 -12.65 -5.57 -9.28
C SER A 260 -11.85 -6.86 -9.10
N ILE A 261 -10.75 -6.81 -8.36
CA ILE A 261 -10.27 -8.01 -7.69
C ILE A 261 -11.34 -8.34 -6.65
N PRO A 262 -11.97 -9.52 -6.67
CA PRO A 262 -12.87 -9.89 -5.61
C PRO A 262 -12.06 -10.01 -4.34
N VAL A 263 -12.33 -9.14 -3.40
CA VAL A 263 -11.81 -9.25 -2.05
C VAL A 263 -12.75 -10.17 -1.31
N CYS A 264 -12.27 -11.32 -0.93
CA CYS A 264 -12.99 -12.27 -0.07
C CYS A 264 -13.18 -11.72 1.34
#